data_f923d12a1e08d0b91c2e1689a6ee6bd4
#
_entry.id   f923d12a1e08d0b91c2e1689a6ee6bd4
#
_cell.length_a   1.000
_cell.length_b   1.000
_cell.length_c   1.000
_cell.angle_alpha   90.00
_cell.angle_beta   90.00
_cell.angle_gamma   90.00
#
_symmetry.space_group_name_H-M   'P 1'
#
loop_
_entity.id
_entity.type
_entity.pdbx_description
1 polymer ?
#
loop_
_entity_poly.entity_id
_entity_poly.type
_entity_poly.pdbx_seq_one_letter_code
_entity_poly.pdbx_strand_id
1 'polypeptide(L)'
;MTKGWLMGINRLRKKGWEIAAIVLCMLIFSFGVSWKEGYHMDELLSFELANARFNPWIVPTQPQGRLAKFVENEIISDSFSETFGNLWDTVKDVLENRGSSKLLSYEADVYEEPVWISGEQFKDYITVDGQDAFQYLSVYFNVKDDNHPPLHFMMLHTVSSLFWGQIRPFMGCIINMAAVAGIMMLLMKLGRVYAGFWGMEEKGRLLGLFAALLYGLSTGAMATVLLIRMYGVLSFFCVAYFYLCIQKWKNREYDQKNFRLIAVT
;
A
#
# COMPACT_ATOMS: atom_id res chain seq x y z
N MET A 1 7.72 31.95 -36.67
CA MET A 1 7.48 31.01 -35.56
C MET A 1 6.28 31.45 -34.77
N THR A 2 5.20 30.67 -34.77
CA THR A 2 3.90 31.10 -34.23
C THR A 2 3.93 31.16 -32.68
N LYS A 3 3.24 32.17 -32.11
CA LYS A 3 3.06 32.32 -30.65
C LYS A 3 2.65 31.03 -29.93
N GLY A 4 1.94 30.14 -30.62
CA GLY A 4 1.53 28.82 -30.10
C GLY A 4 2.70 27.84 -29.85
N TRP A 5 3.72 27.83 -30.72
CA TRP A 5 4.89 26.99 -30.59
C TRP A 5 5.76 27.38 -29.39
N LEU A 6 5.98 28.67 -29.18
CA LEU A 6 6.69 29.22 -28.01
C LEU A 6 5.94 28.95 -26.70
N MET A 7 4.60 29.01 -26.68
CA MET A 7 3.80 28.67 -25.53
C MET A 7 3.89 27.16 -25.22
N GLY A 8 3.94 26.32 -26.25
CA GLY A 8 4.14 24.87 -26.09
C GLY A 8 5.48 24.52 -25.45
N ILE A 9 6.58 25.10 -25.96
CA ILE A 9 7.93 24.90 -25.39
C ILE A 9 8.02 25.38 -23.95
N ASN A 10 7.46 26.55 -23.63
CA ASN A 10 7.44 27.07 -22.27
C ASN A 10 6.61 26.19 -21.33
N ARG A 11 5.53 25.60 -21.80
CA ARG A 11 4.73 24.64 -21.01
C ARG A 11 5.48 23.33 -20.75
N LEU A 12 6.18 22.78 -21.75
CA LEU A 12 7.03 21.58 -21.62
C LEU A 12 8.20 21.84 -20.67
N ARG A 13 8.93 22.96 -20.82
CA ARG A 13 10.03 23.35 -19.93
C ARG A 13 9.57 23.52 -18.49
N LYS A 14 8.38 24.09 -18.31
CA LYS A 14 7.78 24.26 -16.98
C LYS A 14 7.37 22.93 -16.32
N LYS A 15 6.85 21.94 -17.05
CA LYS A 15 6.61 20.58 -16.53
C LYS A 15 7.91 19.85 -16.18
N GLY A 16 8.98 20.12 -16.92
CA GLY A 16 10.29 19.51 -16.68
C GLY A 16 10.82 19.73 -15.26
N TRP A 17 10.65 20.94 -14.71
CA TRP A 17 11.09 21.23 -13.33
C TRP A 17 10.32 20.47 -12.26
N GLU A 18 9.02 20.22 -12.46
CA GLU A 18 8.20 19.42 -11.53
C GLU A 18 8.66 17.96 -11.52
N ILE A 19 8.91 17.41 -12.71
CA ILE A 19 9.44 16.05 -12.84
C ILE A 19 10.86 15.97 -12.27
N ALA A 20 11.73 16.95 -12.58
CA ALA A 20 13.09 16.98 -12.07
C ALA A 20 13.14 17.04 -10.53
N ALA A 21 12.24 17.78 -9.90
CA ALA A 21 12.13 17.83 -8.43
C ALA A 21 11.75 16.46 -7.83
N ILE A 22 10.78 15.77 -8.43
CA ILE A 22 10.40 14.42 -7.98
C ILE A 22 11.57 13.45 -8.18
N VAL A 23 12.18 13.44 -9.38
CA VAL A 23 13.30 12.55 -9.68
C VAL A 23 14.48 12.79 -8.72
N LEU A 24 14.79 14.05 -8.43
CA LEU A 24 15.83 14.41 -7.46
C LEU A 24 15.53 13.79 -6.08
N CYS A 25 14.33 13.97 -5.57
CA CYS A 25 13.94 13.40 -4.28
C CYS A 25 13.96 11.85 -4.32
N MET A 26 13.49 11.23 -5.41
CA MET A 26 13.55 9.77 -5.56
C MET A 26 14.99 9.24 -5.59
N LEU A 27 15.92 9.96 -6.21
CA LEU A 27 17.36 9.60 -6.17
C LEU A 27 17.93 9.69 -4.76
N ILE A 28 17.60 10.76 -4.02
CA ILE A 28 18.01 10.93 -2.62
C ILE A 28 17.45 9.80 -1.75
N PHE A 29 16.18 9.46 -1.91
CA PHE A 29 15.57 8.35 -1.18
C PHE A 29 16.18 7.01 -1.55
N SER A 30 16.43 6.76 -2.84
CA SER A 30 17.10 5.52 -3.29
C SER A 30 18.49 5.38 -2.67
N PHE A 31 19.23 6.49 -2.55
CA PHE A 31 20.50 6.52 -1.86
C PHE A 31 20.31 6.19 -0.36
N GLY A 32 19.34 6.82 0.33
CA GLY A 32 19.04 6.49 1.72
C GLY A 32 18.65 5.03 1.92
N VAL A 33 17.82 4.46 1.03
CA VAL A 33 17.43 3.05 1.06
C VAL A 33 18.64 2.12 0.86
N SER A 34 19.59 2.49 0.00
CA SER A 34 20.78 1.67 -0.22
C SER A 34 21.71 1.58 1.01
N TRP A 35 21.57 2.50 1.96
CA TRP A 35 22.32 2.53 3.23
C TRP A 35 21.56 1.93 4.40
N LYS A 36 20.35 1.47 4.18
CA LYS A 36 19.54 0.83 5.22
C LYS A 36 20.03 -0.61 5.44
N GLU A 37 20.74 -0.84 6.56
CA GLU A 37 21.38 -2.13 6.86
C GLU A 37 20.52 -3.08 7.69
N GLY A 38 19.42 -2.62 8.26
CA GLY A 38 18.59 -3.43 9.16
C GLY A 38 17.10 -3.13 9.07
N TYR A 39 16.35 -3.88 9.84
CA TYR A 39 14.90 -3.74 9.97
C TYR A 39 14.53 -3.42 11.40
N HIS A 40 13.56 -2.52 11.56
CA HIS A 40 12.85 -2.36 12.82
C HIS A 40 11.94 -3.57 13.05
N MET A 41 11.64 -3.90 14.30
CA MET A 41 10.71 -5.00 14.64
C MET A 41 9.38 -4.87 13.88
N ASP A 42 8.80 -3.68 13.83
CA ASP A 42 7.54 -3.42 13.13
C ASP A 42 7.62 -3.63 11.61
N GLU A 43 8.80 -3.50 11.03
CA GLU A 43 9.00 -3.75 9.59
C GLU A 43 9.02 -5.25 9.31
N LEU A 44 9.67 -6.03 10.18
CA LEU A 44 9.63 -7.49 10.13
C LEU A 44 8.20 -7.99 10.31
N LEU A 45 7.48 -7.46 11.31
CA LEU A 45 6.05 -7.74 11.48
C LEU A 45 5.23 -7.37 10.24
N SER A 46 5.58 -6.30 9.52
CA SER A 46 4.89 -5.95 8.28
C SER A 46 5.13 -6.99 7.18
N PHE A 47 6.35 -7.53 7.06
CA PHE A 47 6.62 -8.62 6.12
C PHE A 47 5.93 -9.91 6.54
N GLU A 48 5.90 -10.21 7.83
CA GLU A 48 5.23 -11.38 8.40
C GLU A 48 3.71 -11.35 8.12
N LEU A 49 3.04 -10.24 8.44
CA LEU A 49 1.62 -10.03 8.13
C LEU A 49 1.32 -10.08 6.62
N ALA A 50 2.27 -9.63 5.80
CA ALA A 50 2.12 -9.64 4.35
C ALA A 50 2.37 -11.02 3.73
N ASN A 51 3.31 -11.82 4.24
CA ASN A 51 3.87 -12.94 3.51
C ASN A 51 3.62 -14.31 4.16
N ALA A 52 3.38 -14.37 5.49
CA ALA A 52 3.09 -15.62 6.15
C ALA A 52 1.79 -16.25 5.62
N ARG A 53 1.80 -17.57 5.45
CA ARG A 53 0.66 -18.30 4.90
C ARG A 53 -0.41 -18.52 5.98
N PHE A 54 -1.50 -17.75 5.93
CA PHE A 54 -2.71 -17.81 6.78
C PHE A 54 -2.49 -17.72 8.29
N ASN A 55 -1.26 -17.73 8.77
CA ASN A 55 -0.91 -17.55 10.17
C ASN A 55 0.40 -16.75 10.30
N PRO A 56 0.35 -15.46 10.64
CA PRO A 56 1.53 -14.61 10.73
C PRO A 56 2.33 -14.84 12.02
N TRP A 57 1.81 -15.58 12.98
CA TRP A 57 2.41 -15.70 14.30
C TRP A 57 3.33 -16.90 14.41
N ILE A 58 4.62 -16.64 14.48
CA ILE A 58 5.66 -17.65 14.73
C ILE A 58 5.45 -18.33 16.07
N VAL A 59 5.00 -17.54 17.05
CA VAL A 59 4.45 -18.04 18.31
C VAL A 59 2.96 -17.75 18.26
N PRO A 60 2.08 -18.75 18.25
CA PRO A 60 0.66 -18.52 18.10
C PRO A 60 0.09 -17.83 19.34
N THR A 61 0.19 -16.49 19.34
CA THR A 61 -0.55 -15.62 20.26
C THR A 61 -2.00 -15.51 19.86
N GLN A 62 -2.30 -15.81 18.58
CA GLN A 62 -3.64 -15.91 18.02
C GLN A 62 -3.70 -17.13 17.10
N PRO A 63 -4.17 -18.27 17.59
CA PRO A 63 -4.25 -19.50 16.80
C PRO A 63 -5.16 -19.30 15.58
N GLN A 64 -4.84 -19.98 14.48
CA GLN A 64 -5.59 -19.92 13.24
C GLN A 64 -7.04 -20.33 13.45
N GLY A 65 -7.96 -19.46 13.06
CA GLY A 65 -9.38 -19.71 13.23
C GLY A 65 -9.94 -20.72 12.21
N ARG A 66 -11.07 -21.32 12.52
CA ARG A 66 -11.78 -22.30 11.67
C ARG A 66 -11.96 -21.83 10.22
N LEU A 67 -12.36 -20.59 10.02
CA LEU A 67 -12.60 -20.05 8.69
C LEU A 67 -11.31 -19.92 7.87
N ALA A 68 -10.21 -19.50 8.48
CA ALA A 68 -8.93 -19.38 7.80
C ALA A 68 -8.44 -20.76 7.33
N LYS A 69 -8.50 -21.78 8.20
CA LYS A 69 -8.18 -23.17 7.83
C LYS A 69 -9.06 -23.69 6.70
N PHE A 70 -10.35 -23.42 6.75
CA PHE A 70 -11.27 -23.81 5.68
C PHE A 70 -10.90 -23.17 4.35
N VAL A 71 -10.62 -21.87 4.35
CA VAL A 71 -10.24 -21.14 3.13
C VAL A 71 -8.92 -21.66 2.58
N GLU A 72 -7.93 -21.88 3.42
CA GLU A 72 -6.63 -22.43 3.02
C GLU A 72 -6.73 -23.81 2.39
N ASN A 73 -7.51 -24.71 2.99
CA ASN A 73 -7.54 -26.12 2.57
C ASN A 73 -8.60 -26.42 1.48
N GLU A 74 -9.70 -25.65 1.42
CA GLU A 74 -10.82 -25.96 0.52
C GLU A 74 -10.97 -24.96 -0.62
N ILE A 75 -10.43 -23.74 -0.51
CA ILE A 75 -10.63 -22.69 -1.52
C ILE A 75 -9.33 -22.42 -2.27
N ILE A 76 -8.23 -22.25 -1.56
CA ILE A 76 -6.95 -21.90 -2.19
C ILE A 76 -6.39 -23.10 -2.93
N SER A 77 -5.92 -22.86 -4.15
CA SER A 77 -5.23 -23.81 -5.01
C SER A 77 -4.06 -23.12 -5.71
N ASP A 78 -3.18 -23.87 -6.33
CA ASP A 78 -2.00 -23.36 -7.06
C ASP A 78 -2.37 -22.56 -8.30
N SER A 79 -3.64 -22.65 -8.74
CA SER A 79 -4.16 -21.91 -9.89
C SER A 79 -5.23 -20.90 -9.48
N PHE A 80 -5.10 -19.66 -9.98
CA PHE A 80 -6.13 -18.62 -9.77
C PHE A 80 -7.51 -19.05 -10.28
N SER A 81 -7.56 -19.76 -11.41
CA SER A 81 -8.81 -20.25 -12.00
C SER A 81 -9.48 -21.30 -11.09
N GLU A 82 -8.70 -22.22 -10.53
CA GLU A 82 -9.19 -23.22 -9.59
C GLU A 82 -9.64 -22.59 -8.27
N THR A 83 -8.85 -21.68 -7.71
CA THR A 83 -9.23 -20.93 -6.51
C THR A 83 -10.57 -20.22 -6.70
N PHE A 84 -10.77 -19.58 -7.86
CA PHE A 84 -12.06 -18.93 -8.15
C PHE A 84 -13.20 -19.96 -8.33
N GLY A 85 -12.93 -21.11 -8.96
CA GLY A 85 -13.89 -22.22 -9.08
C GLY A 85 -14.31 -22.74 -7.72
N ASN A 86 -13.35 -23.06 -6.86
CA ASN A 86 -13.58 -23.54 -5.49
C ASN A 86 -14.39 -22.55 -4.65
N LEU A 87 -14.05 -21.25 -4.76
CA LEU A 87 -14.80 -20.19 -4.09
C LEU A 87 -16.26 -20.16 -4.58
N TRP A 88 -16.47 -20.24 -5.89
CA TRP A 88 -17.82 -20.21 -6.48
C TRP A 88 -18.65 -21.42 -6.06
N ASP A 89 -18.05 -22.62 -6.05
CA ASP A 89 -18.71 -23.84 -5.62
C ASP A 89 -19.03 -23.81 -4.13
N THR A 90 -18.16 -23.23 -3.30
CA THR A 90 -18.42 -22.98 -1.88
C THR A 90 -19.60 -22.03 -1.68
N VAL A 91 -19.68 -20.94 -2.46
CA VAL A 91 -20.81 -20.00 -2.39
C VAL A 91 -22.12 -20.69 -2.78
N LYS A 92 -22.12 -21.54 -3.80
CA LYS A 92 -23.30 -22.32 -4.18
C LYS A 92 -23.72 -23.28 -3.06
N ASP A 93 -22.77 -24.03 -2.49
CA ASP A 93 -23.04 -24.97 -1.39
C ASP A 93 -23.67 -24.24 -0.20
N VAL A 94 -23.14 -23.07 0.18
CA VAL A 94 -23.70 -22.26 1.27
C VAL A 94 -25.10 -21.77 0.96
N LEU A 95 -25.37 -21.38 -0.29
CA LEU A 95 -26.70 -20.89 -0.70
C LEU A 95 -27.73 -22.01 -0.78
N GLU A 96 -27.36 -23.18 -1.31
CA GLU A 96 -28.25 -24.32 -1.48
C GLU A 96 -28.54 -25.04 -0.16
N ASN A 97 -27.53 -25.19 0.70
CA ASN A 97 -27.62 -25.97 1.95
C ASN A 97 -27.77 -25.10 3.21
N ARG A 98 -27.97 -23.78 3.07
CA ARG A 98 -28.09 -22.82 4.18
C ARG A 98 -26.95 -22.88 5.19
N GLY A 99 -25.77 -23.22 4.74
CA GLY A 99 -24.53 -23.31 5.51
C GLY A 99 -23.57 -24.34 4.96
N SER A 100 -22.27 -24.19 5.18
CA SER A 100 -21.27 -25.16 4.77
C SER A 100 -21.01 -26.17 5.90
N SER A 101 -21.38 -27.43 5.68
CA SER A 101 -21.03 -28.53 6.60
C SER A 101 -19.52 -28.73 6.70
N LYS A 102 -18.78 -28.51 5.64
CA LYS A 102 -17.31 -28.59 5.62
C LYS A 102 -16.68 -27.53 6.53
N LEU A 103 -17.17 -26.28 6.53
CA LEU A 103 -16.66 -25.24 7.44
C LEU A 103 -16.80 -25.64 8.91
N LEU A 104 -17.89 -26.32 9.25
CA LEU A 104 -18.17 -26.77 10.61
C LEU A 104 -17.27 -27.95 11.06
N SER A 105 -16.69 -28.71 10.13
CA SER A 105 -15.77 -29.80 10.44
C SER A 105 -14.37 -29.31 10.81
N TYR A 106 -14.01 -28.06 10.50
CA TYR A 106 -12.73 -27.49 10.89
C TYR A 106 -12.76 -27.01 12.34
N GLU A 107 -11.71 -27.31 13.07
CA GLU A 107 -11.50 -26.80 14.43
C GLU A 107 -10.47 -25.65 14.41
N ALA A 108 -10.68 -24.64 15.24
CA ALA A 108 -9.67 -23.61 15.47
C ALA A 108 -8.45 -24.21 16.18
N ASP A 109 -7.26 -23.68 15.92
CA ASP A 109 -6.07 -24.07 16.66
C ASP A 109 -6.19 -23.71 18.13
N VAL A 110 -5.48 -24.48 18.96
CA VAL A 110 -5.35 -24.21 20.39
C VAL A 110 -4.08 -23.37 20.61
N TYR A 111 -4.07 -22.60 21.67
CA TYR A 111 -2.88 -21.87 22.11
C TYR A 111 -1.73 -22.86 22.36
N GLU A 112 -0.58 -22.57 21.75
CA GLU A 112 0.65 -23.32 21.98
C GLU A 112 1.64 -22.50 22.81
N GLU A 113 2.51 -23.17 23.56
CA GLU A 113 3.59 -22.51 24.29
C GLU A 113 4.65 -21.96 23.32
N PRO A 114 5.33 -20.84 23.68
CA PRO A 114 6.41 -20.29 22.86
C PRO A 114 7.49 -21.34 22.58
N VAL A 115 7.85 -21.49 21.32
CA VAL A 115 8.87 -22.44 20.88
C VAL A 115 10.02 -21.71 20.20
N TRP A 116 11.23 -22.24 20.28
CA TRP A 116 12.35 -21.79 19.48
C TRP A 116 12.20 -22.29 18.06
N ILE A 117 12.38 -21.39 17.10
CA ILE A 117 12.35 -21.70 15.66
C ILE A 117 13.72 -21.48 15.02
N SER A 118 13.97 -22.16 13.92
CA SER A 118 15.18 -21.95 13.12
C SER A 118 15.10 -20.62 12.34
N GLY A 119 16.27 -20.11 11.91
CA GLY A 119 16.31 -18.96 11.02
C GLY A 119 15.66 -19.22 9.66
N GLU A 120 15.60 -20.47 9.21
CA GLU A 120 14.91 -20.88 7.97
C GLU A 120 13.40 -20.75 8.15
N GLN A 121 12.86 -21.26 9.25
CA GLN A 121 11.44 -21.09 9.57
C GLN A 121 11.05 -19.61 9.68
N PHE A 122 11.87 -18.80 10.35
CA PHE A 122 11.64 -17.38 10.42
C PHE A 122 11.63 -16.72 9.04
N LYS A 123 12.59 -17.09 8.18
CA LYS A 123 12.66 -16.59 6.81
C LYS A 123 11.42 -16.94 6.00
N ASP A 124 10.85 -18.11 6.19
CA ASP A 124 9.63 -18.56 5.53
C ASP A 124 8.43 -17.64 5.85
N TYR A 125 8.28 -17.23 7.11
CA TYR A 125 7.23 -16.30 7.53
C TYR A 125 7.32 -14.90 6.88
N ILE A 126 8.52 -14.42 6.58
CA ILE A 126 8.74 -13.05 6.10
C ILE A 126 9.01 -12.96 4.61
N THR A 127 9.11 -14.08 3.90
CA THR A 127 9.31 -14.14 2.43
C THR A 127 8.12 -14.83 1.76
N VAL A 128 8.05 -14.73 0.45
CA VAL A 128 7.07 -15.40 -0.39
C VAL A 128 7.81 -16.43 -1.23
N ASP A 129 7.29 -17.64 -1.32
CA ASP A 129 7.68 -18.63 -2.31
C ASP A 129 6.78 -18.60 -3.57
N GLY A 130 7.01 -19.51 -4.53
CA GLY A 130 6.24 -19.54 -5.77
C GLY A 130 4.77 -19.95 -5.58
N GLN A 131 4.46 -20.73 -4.53
CA GLN A 131 3.09 -21.19 -4.26
C GLN A 131 2.28 -20.11 -3.53
N ASP A 132 2.94 -19.31 -2.70
CA ASP A 132 2.29 -18.26 -1.92
C ASP A 132 2.18 -16.92 -2.66
N ALA A 133 2.76 -16.84 -3.86
CA ALA A 133 2.75 -15.60 -4.64
C ALA A 133 1.32 -15.13 -4.96
N PHE A 134 1.05 -13.84 -4.67
CA PHE A 134 -0.24 -13.16 -4.90
C PHE A 134 -1.43 -13.74 -4.13
N GLN A 135 -1.19 -14.41 -3.00
CA GLN A 135 -2.23 -14.97 -2.14
C GLN A 135 -2.86 -13.91 -1.21
N TYR A 136 -3.60 -12.98 -1.79
CA TYR A 136 -4.20 -11.85 -1.06
C TYR A 136 -5.21 -12.26 0.01
N LEU A 137 -5.84 -13.43 -0.10
CA LEU A 137 -6.71 -13.95 0.94
C LEU A 137 -5.92 -14.29 2.20
N SER A 138 -4.72 -14.85 2.06
CA SER A 138 -3.81 -15.07 3.18
C SER A 138 -3.49 -13.74 3.88
N VAL A 139 -3.09 -12.71 3.13
CA VAL A 139 -2.83 -11.36 3.67
C VAL A 139 -4.04 -10.81 4.43
N TYR A 140 -5.24 -10.95 3.87
CA TYR A 140 -6.45 -10.50 4.53
C TYR A 140 -6.68 -11.21 5.88
N PHE A 141 -6.52 -12.55 5.92
CA PHE A 141 -6.69 -13.31 7.16
C PHE A 141 -5.61 -12.98 8.20
N ASN A 142 -4.39 -12.70 7.77
CA ASN A 142 -3.31 -12.29 8.66
C ASN A 142 -3.57 -10.94 9.33
N VAL A 143 -4.30 -10.04 8.65
CA VAL A 143 -4.47 -8.64 9.07
C VAL A 143 -5.86 -8.34 9.62
N LYS A 144 -6.86 -9.22 9.41
CA LYS A 144 -8.27 -8.97 9.76
C LYS A 144 -8.50 -8.64 11.24
N ASP A 145 -7.67 -9.16 12.12
CA ASP A 145 -7.75 -8.96 13.57
C ASP A 145 -6.70 -7.93 14.07
N ASP A 146 -5.93 -7.34 13.14
CA ASP A 146 -4.99 -6.26 13.44
C ASP A 146 -5.67 -4.88 13.32
N ASN A 147 -5.11 -3.88 14.00
CA ASN A 147 -5.60 -2.50 13.98
C ASN A 147 -5.30 -1.75 12.66
N HIS A 148 -4.61 -2.38 11.73
CA HIS A 148 -4.12 -1.74 10.52
C HIS A 148 -4.88 -2.19 9.27
N PRO A 149 -5.19 -1.26 8.32
CA PRO A 149 -5.88 -1.61 7.08
C PRO A 149 -5.01 -2.53 6.21
N PRO A 150 -5.60 -3.50 5.50
CA PRO A 150 -4.86 -4.53 4.75
C PRO A 150 -4.11 -4.01 3.52
N LEU A 151 -4.46 -2.84 2.99
CA LEU A 151 -3.94 -2.33 1.72
C LEU A 151 -2.41 -2.27 1.67
N HIS A 152 -1.74 -1.77 2.72
CA HIS A 152 -0.27 -1.69 2.76
C HIS A 152 0.37 -3.09 2.68
N PHE A 153 -0.16 -4.04 3.42
CA PHE A 153 0.34 -5.41 3.45
C PHE A 153 0.09 -6.13 2.11
N MET A 154 -1.04 -5.88 1.45
CA MET A 154 -1.31 -6.37 0.09
C MET A 154 -0.32 -5.79 -0.94
N MET A 155 0.01 -4.50 -0.84
CA MET A 155 1.04 -3.88 -1.68
C MET A 155 2.42 -4.50 -1.41
N LEU A 156 2.76 -4.72 -0.13
CA LEU A 156 4.03 -5.35 0.26
C LEU A 156 4.10 -6.79 -0.24
N HIS A 157 3.02 -7.56 -0.08
CA HIS A 157 2.90 -8.92 -0.63
C HIS A 157 3.05 -8.95 -2.15
N THR A 158 2.47 -7.97 -2.86
CA THR A 158 2.64 -7.85 -4.32
C THR A 158 4.11 -7.69 -4.69
N VAL A 159 4.84 -6.81 -3.99
CA VAL A 159 6.28 -6.63 -4.24
C VAL A 159 7.05 -7.88 -3.86
N SER A 160 6.76 -8.51 -2.71
CA SER A 160 7.39 -9.76 -2.27
C SER A 160 7.16 -10.90 -3.26
N SER A 161 5.96 -10.98 -3.84
CA SER A 161 5.61 -11.98 -4.87
C SER A 161 6.40 -11.84 -6.18
N LEU A 162 7.06 -10.71 -6.41
CA LEU A 162 7.97 -10.52 -7.55
C LEU A 162 9.42 -10.90 -7.23
N PHE A 163 9.76 -11.11 -5.94
CA PHE A 163 11.13 -11.35 -5.46
C PHE A 163 11.20 -12.55 -4.50
N TRP A 164 10.83 -13.72 -4.97
CA TRP A 164 10.69 -14.94 -4.17
C TRP A 164 11.90 -15.24 -3.29
N GLY A 165 11.62 -15.65 -2.06
CA GLY A 165 12.63 -16.06 -1.07
C GLY A 165 13.58 -14.95 -0.64
N GLN A 166 13.27 -13.69 -0.98
CA GLN A 166 14.09 -12.52 -0.65
C GLN A 166 13.36 -11.57 0.29
N ILE A 167 14.14 -10.97 1.19
CA ILE A 167 13.75 -9.81 1.97
C ILE A 167 14.81 -8.73 1.77
N ARG A 168 14.41 -7.59 1.24
CA ARG A 168 15.30 -6.43 0.99
C ARG A 168 14.60 -5.14 1.37
N PRO A 169 15.31 -4.16 1.96
CA PRO A 169 14.70 -2.89 2.39
C PRO A 169 13.94 -2.19 1.26
N PHE A 170 14.47 -2.23 0.03
CA PHE A 170 13.86 -1.56 -1.11
C PHE A 170 12.42 -2.06 -1.38
N MET A 171 12.08 -3.32 -1.05
CA MET A 171 10.77 -3.92 -1.36
C MET A 171 9.62 -3.19 -0.65
N GLY A 172 9.83 -2.82 0.61
CA GLY A 172 8.85 -2.02 1.34
C GLY A 172 9.01 -0.52 1.11
N CYS A 173 10.26 -0.02 1.03
CA CYS A 173 10.54 1.40 0.82
C CYS A 173 10.00 1.93 -0.51
N ILE A 174 9.96 1.13 -1.59
CA ILE A 174 9.44 1.56 -2.89
C ILE A 174 7.95 1.96 -2.82
N ILE A 175 7.19 1.31 -1.97
CA ILE A 175 5.78 1.64 -1.73
C ILE A 175 5.66 3.05 -1.15
N ASN A 176 6.45 3.33 -0.11
CA ASN A 176 6.48 4.64 0.53
C ASN A 176 7.10 5.70 -0.38
N MET A 177 8.11 5.38 -1.19
CA MET A 177 8.64 6.27 -2.22
C MET A 177 7.55 6.67 -3.22
N ALA A 178 6.75 5.74 -3.70
CA ALA A 178 5.64 6.01 -4.61
C ALA A 178 4.58 6.90 -3.93
N ALA A 179 4.26 6.65 -2.67
CA ALA A 179 3.33 7.47 -1.88
C ALA A 179 3.85 8.90 -1.72
N VAL A 180 5.14 9.09 -1.36
CA VAL A 180 5.77 10.42 -1.24
C VAL A 180 5.81 11.15 -2.59
N ALA A 181 6.13 10.46 -3.68
CA ALA A 181 6.04 11.05 -5.03
C ALA A 181 4.62 11.52 -5.35
N GLY A 182 3.61 10.73 -4.99
CA GLY A 182 2.19 11.10 -5.10
C GLY A 182 1.84 12.34 -4.28
N ILE A 183 2.31 12.43 -3.03
CA ILE A 183 2.14 13.61 -2.17
C ILE A 183 2.78 14.85 -2.82
N MET A 184 4.01 14.74 -3.33
CA MET A 184 4.68 15.85 -4.03
C MET A 184 3.86 16.34 -5.23
N MET A 185 3.31 15.44 -6.03
CA MET A 185 2.42 15.77 -7.15
C MET A 185 1.15 16.49 -6.68
N LEU A 186 0.56 16.04 -5.58
CA LEU A 186 -0.63 16.68 -4.99
C LEU A 186 -0.32 18.06 -4.42
N LEU A 187 0.81 18.25 -3.76
CA LEU A 187 1.27 19.56 -3.26
C LEU A 187 1.48 20.56 -4.41
N MET A 188 2.07 20.13 -5.53
CA MET A 188 2.19 20.95 -6.74
C MET A 188 0.83 21.35 -7.31
N LYS A 189 -0.18 20.45 -7.27
CA LYS A 189 -1.55 20.78 -7.68
C LYS A 189 -2.22 21.71 -6.68
N LEU A 190 -2.09 21.46 -5.38
CA LEU A 190 -2.64 22.30 -4.31
C LEU A 190 -2.11 23.73 -4.38
N GLY A 191 -0.82 23.92 -4.62
CA GLY A 191 -0.24 25.27 -4.79
C GLY A 191 -0.89 26.06 -5.92
N ARG A 192 -1.22 25.40 -7.04
CA ARG A 192 -1.95 26.05 -8.17
C ARG A 192 -3.38 26.39 -7.79
N VAL A 193 -4.08 25.49 -7.10
CA VAL A 193 -5.45 25.74 -6.66
C VAL A 193 -5.50 26.87 -5.66
N TYR A 194 -4.60 26.87 -4.68
CA TYR A 194 -4.52 27.91 -3.65
C TYR A 194 -4.24 29.30 -4.25
N ALA A 195 -3.25 29.40 -5.13
CA ALA A 195 -2.95 30.67 -5.80
C ALA A 195 -4.11 31.18 -6.70
N GLY A 196 -4.90 30.26 -7.26
CA GLY A 196 -6.11 30.58 -8.01
C GLY A 196 -7.17 31.30 -7.18
N PHE A 197 -7.29 31.06 -5.87
CA PHE A 197 -8.21 31.80 -4.99
C PHE A 197 -7.83 33.29 -4.84
N TRP A 198 -6.56 33.58 -5.06
CA TRP A 198 -6.01 34.95 -4.93
C TRP A 198 -5.75 35.61 -6.28
N GLY A 199 -6.18 35.03 -7.40
CA GLY A 199 -5.90 35.53 -8.75
C GLY A 199 -4.42 35.51 -9.14
N MET A 200 -3.59 34.74 -8.47
CA MET A 200 -2.14 34.64 -8.68
C MET A 200 -1.72 33.30 -9.34
N GLU A 201 -2.45 32.84 -10.34
CA GLU A 201 -2.29 31.51 -10.95
C GLU A 201 -0.85 31.20 -11.42
N GLU A 202 -0.14 32.24 -11.96
CA GLU A 202 1.25 32.08 -12.39
C GLU A 202 2.20 31.75 -11.21
N LYS A 203 1.96 32.34 -10.04
CA LYS A 203 2.75 32.11 -8.82
C LYS A 203 2.43 30.77 -8.16
N GLY A 204 1.23 30.24 -8.40
CA GLY A 204 0.77 28.97 -7.80
C GLY A 204 1.64 27.76 -8.14
N ARG A 205 2.27 27.81 -9.30
CA ARG A 205 3.19 26.75 -9.72
C ARG A 205 4.49 26.78 -8.91
N LEU A 206 5.06 27.94 -8.69
CA LEU A 206 6.26 28.09 -7.85
C LEU A 206 5.96 27.74 -6.40
N LEU A 207 4.81 28.16 -5.89
CA LEU A 207 4.35 27.80 -4.56
C LEU A 207 4.23 26.28 -4.39
N GLY A 208 3.58 25.61 -5.34
CA GLY A 208 3.43 24.16 -5.33
C GLY A 208 4.76 23.40 -5.45
N LEU A 209 5.66 23.87 -6.33
CA LEU A 209 6.99 23.27 -6.46
C LEU A 209 7.81 23.45 -5.19
N PHE A 210 7.78 24.64 -4.58
CA PHE A 210 8.48 24.92 -3.33
C PHE A 210 7.93 24.05 -2.19
N ALA A 211 6.61 23.95 -2.03
CA ALA A 211 5.99 23.07 -1.04
C ALA A 211 6.36 21.62 -1.23
N ALA A 212 6.37 21.12 -2.48
CA ALA A 212 6.76 19.76 -2.80
C ALA A 212 8.24 19.48 -2.48
N LEU A 213 9.14 20.43 -2.77
CA LEU A 213 10.57 20.29 -2.43
C LEU A 213 10.81 20.36 -0.92
N LEU A 214 10.15 21.29 -0.21
CA LEU A 214 10.24 21.35 1.26
C LEU A 214 9.79 20.05 1.90
N TYR A 215 8.70 19.46 1.43
CA TYR A 215 8.24 18.18 1.91
C TYR A 215 9.22 17.05 1.51
N GLY A 216 9.55 16.90 0.22
CA GLY A 216 10.37 15.82 -0.29
C GLY A 216 11.81 15.83 0.24
N LEU A 217 12.37 16.99 0.57
CA LEU A 217 13.71 17.11 1.16
C LEU A 217 13.69 17.12 2.70
N SER A 218 12.51 16.98 3.32
CA SER A 218 12.40 16.93 4.77
C SER A 218 12.91 15.60 5.34
N THR A 219 13.44 15.66 6.57
CA THR A 219 13.80 14.46 7.33
C THR A 219 12.58 13.57 7.60
N GLY A 220 11.38 14.17 7.72
CA GLY A 220 10.12 13.45 7.89
C GLY A 220 9.78 12.59 6.66
N ALA A 221 9.94 13.11 5.44
CA ALA A 221 9.73 12.35 4.22
C ALA A 221 10.74 11.19 4.09
N MET A 222 12.01 11.45 4.41
CA MET A 222 13.05 10.41 4.43
C MET A 222 12.74 9.33 5.46
N ALA A 223 12.38 9.70 6.68
CA ALA A 223 11.99 8.74 7.73
C ALA A 223 10.77 7.91 7.31
N THR A 224 9.76 8.55 6.69
CA THR A 224 8.58 7.86 6.16
C THR A 224 8.95 6.86 5.07
N VAL A 225 9.89 7.19 4.18
CA VAL A 225 10.34 6.29 3.12
C VAL A 225 11.09 5.10 3.70
N LEU A 226 12.00 5.34 4.65
CA LEU A 226 12.86 4.30 5.22
C LEU A 226 12.12 3.35 6.16
N LEU A 227 11.03 3.77 6.77
CA LEU A 227 10.22 2.92 7.66
C LEU A 227 9.19 2.14 6.84
N ILE A 228 9.33 0.82 6.77
CA ILE A 228 8.44 -0.08 6.01
C ILE A 228 7.14 -0.30 6.79
N ARG A 229 6.31 0.74 6.81
CA ARG A 229 4.99 0.79 7.47
C ARG A 229 4.01 1.58 6.60
N MET A 230 2.73 1.48 6.89
CA MET A 230 1.64 2.08 6.12
C MET A 230 1.59 3.61 6.15
N TYR A 231 2.41 4.29 6.95
CA TYR A 231 2.30 5.74 7.18
C TYR A 231 2.46 6.58 5.92
N GLY A 232 3.32 6.16 4.99
CA GLY A 232 3.48 6.84 3.69
C GLY A 232 2.21 6.78 2.85
N VAL A 233 1.62 5.60 2.76
CA VAL A 233 0.37 5.35 2.01
C VAL A 233 -0.80 6.09 2.67
N LEU A 234 -0.92 6.04 4.00
CA LEU A 234 -1.93 6.78 4.75
C LEU A 234 -1.82 8.29 4.51
N SER A 235 -0.60 8.84 4.62
CA SER A 235 -0.34 10.26 4.37
C SER A 235 -0.73 10.67 2.94
N PHE A 236 -0.45 9.82 1.96
CA PHE A 236 -0.87 10.06 0.58
C PHE A 236 -2.40 10.16 0.47
N PHE A 237 -3.13 9.24 1.05
CA PHE A 237 -4.60 9.29 1.03
C PHE A 237 -5.16 10.49 1.77
N CYS A 238 -4.60 10.88 2.91
CA CYS A 238 -5.00 12.09 3.62
C CYS A 238 -4.83 13.35 2.75
N VAL A 239 -3.68 13.50 2.09
CA VAL A 239 -3.42 14.64 1.20
C VAL A 239 -4.30 14.58 -0.06
N ALA A 240 -4.54 13.40 -0.61
CA ALA A 240 -5.42 13.21 -1.76
C ALA A 240 -6.88 13.59 -1.41
N TYR A 241 -7.36 13.12 -0.27
CA TYR A 241 -8.69 13.49 0.24
C TYR A 241 -8.83 15.00 0.43
N PHE A 242 -7.85 15.64 1.08
CA PHE A 242 -7.81 17.08 1.25
C PHE A 242 -7.83 17.83 -0.08
N TYR A 243 -7.03 17.37 -1.07
CA TYR A 243 -7.04 17.92 -2.42
C TYR A 243 -8.43 17.84 -3.06
N LEU A 244 -9.10 16.70 -2.96
CA LEU A 244 -10.45 16.49 -3.50
C LEU A 244 -11.48 17.43 -2.84
N CYS A 245 -11.41 17.60 -1.52
CA CYS A 245 -12.27 18.52 -0.79
C CYS A 245 -12.11 19.96 -1.27
N ILE A 246 -10.86 20.44 -1.44
CA ILE A 246 -10.57 21.78 -1.93
C ILE A 246 -11.06 21.97 -3.38
N GLN A 247 -10.85 20.97 -4.23
CA GLN A 247 -11.33 21.04 -5.62
C GLN A 247 -12.86 21.17 -5.67
N LYS A 248 -13.57 20.42 -4.87
CA LYS A 248 -15.03 20.53 -4.76
C LYS A 248 -15.49 21.89 -4.28
N TRP A 249 -14.84 22.39 -3.23
CA TRP A 249 -15.16 23.72 -2.70
C TRP A 249 -14.92 24.81 -3.75
N LYS A 250 -13.83 24.73 -4.50
CA LYS A 250 -13.54 25.68 -5.58
C LYS A 250 -14.60 25.66 -6.68
N ASN A 251 -15.05 24.48 -7.08
CA ASN A 251 -16.00 24.33 -8.19
C ASN A 251 -17.46 24.56 -7.78
N ARG A 252 -17.75 24.70 -6.48
CA ARG A 252 -19.11 24.79 -5.90
C ARG A 252 -20.06 23.65 -6.36
N GLU A 253 -19.49 22.56 -6.83
CA GLU A 253 -20.25 21.38 -7.27
C GLU A 253 -20.64 20.53 -6.06
N TYR A 254 -21.81 20.82 -5.49
CA TYR A 254 -22.45 19.94 -4.51
C TYR A 254 -23.28 18.85 -5.23
N ASP A 255 -22.64 17.97 -5.99
CA ASP A 255 -23.32 16.82 -6.56
C ASP A 255 -23.20 15.61 -5.62
N GLN A 256 -24.37 14.96 -5.33
CA GLN A 256 -24.46 13.80 -4.44
C GLN A 256 -23.59 12.61 -4.88
N LYS A 257 -23.33 12.44 -6.19
CA LYS A 257 -22.45 11.39 -6.72
C LYS A 257 -21.01 11.52 -6.21
N ASN A 258 -20.53 12.71 -6.12
CA ASN A 258 -19.17 12.98 -5.67
C ASN A 258 -19.00 12.93 -4.15
N PHE A 259 -20.11 13.15 -3.38
CA PHE A 259 -20.07 12.97 -1.93
C PHE A 259 -19.88 11.51 -1.54
N ARG A 260 -20.45 10.57 -2.31
CA ARG A 260 -20.26 9.12 -2.10
C ARG A 260 -18.81 8.69 -2.34
N LEU A 261 -18.11 9.26 -3.33
CA LEU A 261 -16.71 8.94 -3.59
C LEU A 261 -15.79 9.38 -2.42
N ILE A 262 -16.11 10.50 -1.78
CA ILE A 262 -15.36 11.02 -0.62
C ILE A 262 -15.69 10.21 0.66
N ALA A 263 -16.89 9.66 0.76
CA ALA A 263 -17.31 8.89 1.93
C ALA A 263 -16.83 7.42 1.92
N VAL A 264 -16.33 6.93 0.77
CA VAL A 264 -15.85 5.55 0.59
C VAL A 264 -14.31 5.47 0.60
N THR A 265 -13.60 6.60 0.50
CA THR A 265 -12.15 6.70 0.71
C THR A 265 -11.81 7.12 2.13
#